data_9a4e16e4dd52b57b757480afd6e2da25
#
_entry.id   9a4e16e4dd52b57b757480afd6e2da25
#
_cell.length_a   1.000
_cell.length_b   1.000
_cell.length_c   1.000
_cell.angle_alpha   90.00
_cell.angle_beta   90.00
_cell.angle_gamma   90.00
#
_symmetry.space_group_name_H-M   'P 1'
#
loop_
_entity.id
_entity.type
_entity.pdbx_description
1 polymer ?
#
loop_
_entity_poly.entity_id
_entity_poly.type
_entity_poly.pdbx_seq_one_letter_code
_entity_poly.pdbx_strand_id
1 'polypeptide(L)'
;MVSNQPRKQRKARYTAPLHIKQKYMGAPLSKDLREKYGRRTANVIVGDTVKVMRGDHAGTSGKVEAISLKHGTIVLEGVTVSKADGTEVARPIYPSNVMITTLEMKDKRREEVINNR
;
A
#
# COMPACT_ATOMS: atom_id res chain seq x y z
N MET A 1 -8.14 8.87 19.93
CA MET A 1 -8.67 7.86 20.86
C MET A 1 -9.20 6.67 20.09
N VAL A 2 -8.82 5.48 20.49
CA VAL A 2 -9.24 4.24 19.84
C VAL A 2 -10.47 3.69 20.55
N SER A 3 -11.53 3.43 19.81
CA SER A 3 -12.77 2.85 20.33
C SER A 3 -12.81 1.33 20.07
N ASN A 4 -13.41 0.60 21.00
CA ASN A 4 -13.64 -0.84 20.83
C ASN A 4 -14.89 -1.15 20.02
N GLN A 5 -15.72 -0.14 19.74
CA GLN A 5 -16.97 -0.35 18.97
C GLN A 5 -16.65 -0.50 17.48
N PRO A 6 -17.06 -1.58 16.84
CA PRO A 6 -16.76 -1.79 15.41
C PRO A 6 -17.24 -0.68 14.49
N ARG A 7 -18.44 -0.12 14.76
CA ARG A 7 -18.98 0.96 13.92
C ARG A 7 -18.11 2.21 13.97
N LYS A 8 -17.52 2.53 15.13
CA LYS A 8 -16.65 3.68 15.27
C LYS A 8 -15.30 3.45 14.60
N GLN A 9 -14.80 2.23 14.64
CA GLN A 9 -13.55 1.88 13.93
C GLN A 9 -13.73 2.01 12.42
N ARG A 10 -14.87 1.56 11.87
CA ARG A 10 -15.16 1.72 10.44
C ARG A 10 -15.28 3.20 10.06
N LYS A 11 -15.95 3.99 10.88
CA LYS A 11 -16.09 5.43 10.65
C LYS A 11 -14.74 6.13 10.71
N ALA A 12 -13.86 5.72 11.61
CA ALA A 12 -12.52 6.32 11.75
C ALA A 12 -11.72 6.24 10.45
N ARG A 13 -11.91 5.22 9.63
CA ARG A 13 -11.20 5.11 8.35
C ARG A 13 -11.55 6.24 7.39
N TYR A 14 -12.76 6.80 7.48
CA TYR A 14 -13.18 7.92 6.63
C TYR A 14 -12.88 9.27 7.25
N THR A 15 -12.99 9.38 8.56
CA THR A 15 -12.93 10.66 9.27
C THR A 15 -11.58 10.97 9.88
N ALA A 16 -10.65 10.01 9.91
CA ALA A 16 -9.32 10.21 10.47
C ALA A 16 -8.55 11.30 9.72
N PRO A 17 -7.74 12.12 10.44
CA PRO A 17 -6.83 13.05 9.78
C PRO A 17 -5.80 12.32 8.91
N LEU A 18 -5.21 13.02 7.94
CA LEU A 18 -4.25 12.40 7.02
C LEU A 18 -3.06 11.78 7.74
N HIS A 19 -2.57 12.39 8.83
CA HIS A 19 -1.44 11.84 9.55
C HIS A 19 -1.76 10.47 10.21
N ILE A 20 -3.04 10.20 10.50
CA ILE A 20 -3.46 8.90 11.02
C ILE A 20 -3.74 7.94 9.85
N LYS A 21 -4.28 8.45 8.74
CA LYS A 21 -4.51 7.62 7.55
C LYS A 21 -3.23 7.05 6.96
N GLN A 22 -2.08 7.67 7.21
CA GLN A 22 -0.79 7.13 6.79
C GLN A 22 -0.55 5.71 7.32
N LYS A 23 -1.09 5.39 8.47
CA LYS A 23 -0.92 4.07 9.07
C LYS A 23 -1.65 2.97 8.30
N TYR A 24 -2.63 3.33 7.49
CA TYR A 24 -3.38 2.38 6.67
C TYR A 24 -2.65 2.01 5.38
N MET A 25 -1.53 2.67 5.08
CA MET A 25 -0.76 2.42 3.86
C MET A 25 0.29 1.33 4.01
N GLY A 26 0.27 0.60 5.13
CA GLY A 26 1.22 -0.49 5.36
C GLY A 26 0.91 -1.71 4.52
N ALA A 27 1.94 -2.31 3.94
CA ALA A 27 1.86 -3.56 3.19
C ALA A 27 2.90 -4.54 3.71
N PRO A 28 2.61 -5.86 3.66
CA PRO A 28 3.59 -6.86 4.09
C PRO A 28 4.80 -6.87 3.15
N LEU A 29 5.97 -7.15 3.71
CA LEU A 29 7.19 -7.31 2.94
C LEU A 29 7.33 -8.76 2.46
N SER A 30 8.05 -8.96 1.36
CA SER A 30 8.39 -10.31 0.90
C SER A 30 9.28 -11.00 1.94
N LYS A 31 9.36 -12.32 1.86
CA LYS A 31 10.15 -13.11 2.80
C LYS A 31 11.61 -12.63 2.85
N ASP A 32 12.20 -12.35 1.67
CA ASP A 32 13.59 -11.88 1.58
C ASP A 32 13.78 -10.55 2.27
N LEU A 33 12.84 -9.61 2.09
CA LEU A 33 12.91 -8.30 2.73
C LEU A 33 12.68 -8.39 4.23
N ARG A 34 11.82 -9.29 4.68
CA ARG A 34 11.62 -9.53 6.12
C ARG A 34 12.90 -9.96 6.79
N GLU A 35 13.62 -10.88 6.16
CA GLU A 35 14.91 -11.37 6.69
C GLU A 35 15.97 -10.28 6.67
N LYS A 36 16.04 -9.49 5.59
CA LYS A 36 17.04 -8.46 5.42
C LYS A 36 16.87 -7.31 6.42
N TYR A 37 15.64 -6.85 6.65
CA TYR A 37 15.37 -5.67 7.48
C TYR A 37 14.80 -6.00 8.84
N GLY A 38 14.46 -7.25 9.11
CA GLY A 38 13.88 -7.64 10.39
C GLY A 38 12.51 -7.06 10.66
N ARG A 39 11.79 -6.62 9.62
CA ARG A 39 10.45 -6.06 9.72
C ARG A 39 9.46 -6.89 8.93
N ARG A 40 8.21 -6.86 9.36
CA ARG A 40 7.15 -7.59 8.69
C ARG A 40 6.40 -6.74 7.66
N THR A 41 6.26 -5.45 7.93
CA THR A 41 5.49 -4.52 7.08
C THR A 41 6.24 -3.20 6.92
N ALA A 42 5.88 -2.46 5.88
CA ALA A 42 6.36 -1.10 5.65
C ALA A 42 5.29 -0.32 4.91
N ASN A 43 5.30 1.00 5.07
CA ASN A 43 4.39 1.86 4.31
C ASN A 43 4.81 1.89 2.85
N VAL A 44 3.82 1.79 1.97
CA VAL A 44 4.04 1.83 0.51
C VAL A 44 4.24 3.28 0.07
N ILE A 45 5.23 3.52 -0.79
CA ILE A 45 5.43 4.82 -1.42
C ILE A 45 5.52 4.63 -2.94
N VAL A 46 5.44 5.75 -3.67
CA VAL A 46 5.62 5.74 -5.13
C VAL A 46 7.03 5.24 -5.46
N GLY A 47 7.12 4.32 -6.40
CA GLY A 47 8.39 3.73 -6.83
C GLY A 47 8.66 2.34 -6.28
N ASP A 48 7.95 1.92 -5.24
CA ASP A 48 8.06 0.55 -4.73
C ASP A 48 7.52 -0.45 -5.75
N THR A 49 8.17 -1.60 -5.86
CA THR A 49 7.65 -2.71 -6.67
C THR A 49 6.90 -3.66 -5.75
N VAL A 50 5.67 -3.97 -6.12
CA VAL A 50 4.78 -4.83 -5.32
C VAL A 50 4.17 -5.91 -6.19
N LYS A 51 3.71 -6.98 -5.54
CA LYS A 51 2.97 -8.07 -6.18
C LYS A 51 1.58 -8.12 -5.56
N VAL A 52 0.55 -8.13 -6.41
CA VAL A 52 -0.84 -8.23 -5.92
C VAL A 52 -1.12 -9.67 -5.47
N MET A 53 -1.54 -9.82 -4.22
CA MET A 53 -1.77 -11.13 -3.61
C MET A 53 -3.23 -11.55 -3.63
N ARG A 54 -4.16 -10.60 -3.68
CA ARG A 54 -5.60 -10.87 -3.60
C ARG A 54 -6.35 -9.98 -4.57
N GLY A 55 -7.54 -10.43 -4.96
CA GLY A 55 -8.44 -9.72 -5.84
C GLY A 55 -8.33 -10.18 -7.29
N ASP A 56 -8.96 -9.42 -8.19
CA ASP A 56 -9.04 -9.77 -9.61
C ASP A 56 -7.68 -9.78 -10.31
N HIS A 57 -6.72 -9.03 -9.78
CA HIS A 57 -5.38 -8.89 -10.37
C HIS A 57 -4.32 -9.68 -9.60
N ALA A 58 -4.73 -10.65 -8.77
CA ALA A 58 -3.80 -11.46 -8.00
C ALA A 58 -2.73 -12.09 -8.90
N GLY A 59 -1.48 -12.03 -8.47
CA GLY A 59 -0.35 -12.54 -9.24
C GLY A 59 0.34 -11.52 -10.13
N THR A 60 -0.26 -10.33 -10.32
CA THR A 60 0.33 -9.26 -11.12
C THR A 60 1.36 -8.50 -10.29
N SER A 61 2.51 -8.18 -10.88
CA SER A 61 3.54 -7.36 -10.25
C SER A 61 3.67 -6.03 -10.99
N GLY A 62 4.00 -4.97 -10.28
CA GLY A 62 4.19 -3.67 -10.89
C GLY A 62 4.73 -2.66 -9.91
N LYS A 63 5.14 -1.50 -10.45
CA LYS A 63 5.57 -0.37 -9.61
C LYS A 63 4.38 0.45 -9.19
N VAL A 64 4.47 1.04 -7.99
CA VAL A 64 3.47 1.97 -7.50
C VAL A 64 3.63 3.30 -8.23
N GLU A 65 2.59 3.72 -8.97
CA GLU A 65 2.58 5.00 -9.68
C GLU A 65 2.09 6.15 -8.81
N ALA A 66 1.10 5.88 -7.95
CA ALA A 66 0.48 6.90 -7.13
C ALA A 66 -0.11 6.28 -5.87
N ILE A 67 -0.22 7.09 -4.83
CA ILE A 67 -0.89 6.69 -3.59
C ILE A 67 -1.95 7.73 -3.24
N SER A 68 -3.02 7.29 -2.58
CA SER A 68 -4.08 8.17 -2.10
C SER A 68 -4.30 7.91 -0.61
N LEU A 69 -3.85 8.84 0.22
CA LEU A 69 -4.08 8.75 1.67
C LEU A 69 -5.54 8.93 2.01
N LYS A 70 -6.25 9.78 1.25
CA LYS A 70 -7.66 10.02 1.46
C LYS A 70 -8.50 8.74 1.37
N HIS A 71 -8.21 7.91 0.37
CA HIS A 71 -8.92 6.65 0.13
C HIS A 71 -8.20 5.43 0.68
N GLY A 72 -6.95 5.57 1.09
CA GLY A 72 -6.14 4.45 1.58
C GLY A 72 -5.81 3.44 0.50
N THR A 73 -5.61 3.89 -0.74
CA THR A 73 -5.37 3.02 -1.89
C THR A 73 -4.09 3.39 -2.63
N ILE A 74 -3.62 2.47 -3.46
CA ILE A 74 -2.47 2.67 -4.33
C ILE A 74 -2.84 2.34 -5.77
N VAL A 75 -2.11 2.92 -6.72
CA VAL A 75 -2.26 2.65 -8.15
C VAL A 75 -0.97 2.05 -8.65
N LEU A 76 -1.08 0.91 -9.35
CA LEU A 76 0.07 0.19 -9.90
C LEU A 76 0.11 0.29 -11.42
N GLU A 77 1.31 0.28 -11.99
CA GLU A 77 1.49 0.16 -13.42
C GLU A 77 0.93 -1.18 -13.90
N GLY A 78 0.18 -1.15 -14.99
CA GLY A 78 -0.35 -2.37 -15.59
C GLY A 78 -1.60 -2.94 -14.93
N VAL A 79 -2.09 -2.35 -13.86
CA VAL A 79 -3.33 -2.77 -13.20
C VAL A 79 -4.42 -1.78 -13.55
N THR A 80 -5.24 -2.13 -14.54
CA THR A 80 -6.26 -1.26 -15.09
C THR A 80 -7.58 -2.02 -15.26
N VAL A 81 -8.66 -1.26 -15.43
CA VAL A 81 -9.99 -1.78 -15.73
C VAL A 81 -10.51 -1.05 -16.96
N SER A 82 -11.06 -1.79 -17.93
CA SER A 82 -11.66 -1.19 -19.11
C SER A 82 -13.05 -0.65 -18.77
N LYS A 83 -13.29 0.61 -19.15
CA LYS A 83 -14.63 1.20 -19.09
C LYS A 83 -15.49 0.70 -20.22
N ALA A 84 -16.81 0.93 -20.12
CA ALA A 84 -17.76 0.54 -21.16
C ALA A 84 -17.47 1.18 -22.51
N ASP A 85 -16.83 2.37 -22.52
CA ASP A 85 -16.46 3.08 -23.77
C ASP A 85 -15.13 2.62 -24.36
N GLY A 86 -14.47 1.62 -23.76
CA GLY A 86 -13.20 1.09 -24.22
C GLY A 86 -11.96 1.75 -23.62
N THR A 87 -12.11 2.81 -22.83
CA THR A 87 -11.00 3.48 -22.19
C THR A 87 -10.50 2.69 -20.98
N GLU A 88 -9.19 2.53 -20.86
CA GLU A 88 -8.60 1.91 -19.67
C GLU A 88 -8.35 2.95 -18.59
N VAL A 89 -8.75 2.63 -17.36
CA VAL A 89 -8.50 3.47 -16.18
C VAL A 89 -7.79 2.66 -15.11
N ALA A 90 -6.97 3.35 -14.32
CA ALA A 90 -6.27 2.72 -13.23
C ALA A 90 -7.25 2.17 -12.20
N ARG A 91 -7.00 0.96 -11.71
CA ARG A 91 -7.79 0.36 -10.65
C ARG A 91 -7.07 0.52 -9.32
N PRO A 92 -7.65 1.25 -8.36
CA PRO A 92 -7.04 1.38 -7.03
C PRO A 92 -7.04 0.04 -6.28
N ILE A 93 -5.97 -0.22 -5.55
CA ILE A 93 -5.82 -1.44 -4.75
C ILE A 93 -5.44 -1.06 -3.33
N TYR A 94 -5.97 -1.78 -2.35
CA TYR A 94 -5.60 -1.56 -0.96
C TYR A 94 -4.21 -2.11 -0.68
N PRO A 95 -3.35 -1.39 0.07
CA PRO A 95 -1.99 -1.85 0.36
C PRO A 95 -1.94 -3.20 1.06
N SER A 96 -2.95 -3.54 1.85
CA SER A 96 -3.01 -4.84 2.55
C SER A 96 -3.15 -6.02 1.59
N ASN A 97 -3.55 -5.78 0.34
CA ASN A 97 -3.73 -6.82 -0.68
C ASN A 97 -2.48 -7.05 -1.53
N VAL A 98 -1.40 -6.32 -1.26
CA VAL A 98 -0.15 -6.43 -2.01
C VAL A 98 1.00 -6.80 -1.08
N MET A 99 2.08 -7.31 -1.66
CA MET A 99 3.31 -7.64 -0.95
C MET A 99 4.45 -6.87 -1.61
N ILE A 100 5.22 -6.13 -0.82
CA ILE A 100 6.35 -5.36 -1.34
C ILE A 100 7.49 -6.31 -1.67
N THR A 101 7.92 -6.31 -2.92
CA THR A 101 9.04 -7.15 -3.37
C THR A 101 10.34 -6.36 -3.52
N THR A 102 10.26 -5.07 -3.80
CA THR A 102 11.43 -4.18 -3.89
C THR A 102 11.08 -2.83 -3.29
N LEU A 103 11.93 -2.34 -2.38
CA LEU A 103 11.75 -1.05 -1.74
C LEU A 103 12.52 0.03 -2.51
N GLU A 104 11.88 1.20 -2.67
CA GLU A 104 12.52 2.39 -3.20
C GLU A 104 13.27 3.08 -2.06
N MET A 105 14.60 3.11 -2.13
CA MET A 105 15.46 3.58 -1.04
C MET A 105 16.20 4.88 -1.34
N LYS A 106 15.70 5.69 -2.26
CA LYS A 106 16.31 6.99 -2.56
C LYS A 106 16.19 7.97 -1.41
N ASP A 107 15.15 7.84 -0.58
CA ASP A 107 14.94 8.70 0.58
C ASP A 107 15.72 8.14 1.78
N LYS A 108 16.69 8.90 2.25
CA LYS A 108 17.52 8.50 3.40
C LYS A 108 16.69 8.35 4.67
N ARG A 109 15.67 9.18 4.87
CA ARG A 109 14.81 9.08 6.05
C ARG A 109 14.03 7.78 6.07
N ARG A 110 13.57 7.34 4.90
CA ARG A 110 12.88 6.07 4.79
C ARG A 110 13.80 4.91 5.13
N GLU A 111 15.05 4.96 4.63
CA GLU A 111 16.05 3.96 4.94
C GLU A 111 16.31 3.87 6.44
N GLU A 112 16.44 5.02 7.11
CA GLU A 112 16.63 5.07 8.56
C GLU A 112 15.44 4.47 9.30
N VAL A 113 14.21 4.80 8.91
CA VAL A 113 12.99 4.29 9.54
C VAL A 113 12.89 2.77 9.38
N ILE A 114 13.22 2.26 8.21
CA ILE A 114 13.13 0.82 7.95
C ILE A 114 14.22 0.06 8.70
N ASN A 115 15.43 0.60 8.79
CA ASN A 115 16.53 -0.03 9.50
C ASN A 115 16.39 0.07 11.03
N ASN A 116 15.70 1.09 11.52
CA ASN A 116 15.44 1.27 12.95
C ASN A 116 14.10 0.63 13.32
N ARG A 117 14.16 -0.44 14.06
CA ARG A 117 12.97 -1.12 14.54
C ARG A 117 12.42 -0.46 15.78
#